data_bed593734327b14e8fe77f2352a956b9
#
_entry.id   bed593734327b14e8fe77f2352a956b9
#
_cell.length_a   1.000
_cell.length_b   1.000
_cell.length_c   1.000
_cell.angle_alpha   90.00
_cell.angle_beta   90.00
_cell.angle_gamma   90.00
#
_symmetry.space_group_name_H-M   'P 1'
#
loop_
_entity.id
_entity.type
_entity.pdbx_description
1 polymer ?
#
loop_
_entity_poly.entity_id
_entity_poly.type
_entity_poly.pdbx_seq_one_letter_code
_entity_poly.pdbx_strand_id
1 'polypeptide(L)'
;MDAAGFFQRYVSRAHRDARDIGCTLAALGGDATRQPEAVRTAFEAGIEKLLEILVRDSTLSRSGSPEQARIRALAMLVQAVGAIVMSRACPDDSPLAEEILEVCRAAILGSLGSRPAANEHPDAGLEPT
;
A
#
# COMPACT_ATOMS: atom_id res chain seq x y z
N MET A 1 9.22 -12.42 1.90
CA MET A 1 8.27 -11.85 0.94
C MET A 1 8.81 -10.55 0.41
N ASP A 2 8.81 -10.39 -0.90
CA ASP A 2 9.22 -9.17 -1.59
C ASP A 2 8.05 -8.18 -1.63
N ALA A 3 8.24 -6.97 -1.09
CA ALA A 3 7.20 -5.95 -1.05
C ALA A 3 6.72 -5.54 -2.45
N ALA A 4 7.64 -5.37 -3.40
CA ALA A 4 7.26 -5.05 -4.79
C ALA A 4 6.38 -6.14 -5.39
N GLY A 5 6.76 -7.40 -5.23
CA GLY A 5 5.96 -8.54 -5.70
C GLY A 5 4.61 -8.62 -5.01
N PHE A 6 4.55 -8.36 -3.71
CA PHE A 6 3.30 -8.31 -2.97
C PHE A 6 2.35 -7.26 -3.55
N PHE A 7 2.80 -6.03 -3.72
CA PHE A 7 1.95 -4.96 -4.22
C PHE A 7 1.59 -5.12 -5.69
N GLN A 8 2.48 -5.68 -6.52
CA GLN A 8 2.16 -6.03 -7.90
C GLN A 8 0.99 -7.00 -7.99
N ARG A 9 0.98 -8.02 -7.14
CA ARG A 9 -0.11 -9.01 -7.10
C ARG A 9 -1.37 -8.44 -6.45
N TYR A 10 -1.19 -7.65 -5.40
CA TYR A 10 -2.32 -7.07 -4.66
C TYR A 10 -3.09 -6.06 -5.50
N VAL A 11 -2.41 -5.09 -6.09
CA VAL A 11 -3.01 -4.03 -6.91
C VAL A 11 -3.04 -4.50 -8.36
N SER A 12 -3.86 -5.50 -8.63
CA SER A 12 -3.97 -6.13 -9.94
C SER A 12 -5.41 -6.40 -10.32
N ARG A 13 -5.65 -6.52 -11.61
CA ARG A 13 -6.97 -6.92 -12.12
C ARG A 13 -7.39 -8.29 -11.59
N ALA A 14 -6.45 -9.23 -11.52
CA ALA A 14 -6.71 -10.57 -11.00
C ALA A 14 -7.21 -10.56 -9.56
N HIS A 15 -6.56 -9.78 -8.68
CA HIS A 15 -7.02 -9.65 -7.29
C HIS A 15 -8.34 -8.90 -7.17
N ARG A 16 -8.50 -7.81 -7.94
CA ARG A 16 -9.77 -7.08 -8.00
C ARG A 16 -10.95 -7.98 -8.34
N ASP A 17 -10.78 -8.85 -9.33
CA ASP A 17 -11.86 -9.71 -9.82
C ASP A 17 -12.07 -10.96 -8.96
N ALA A 18 -11.08 -11.35 -8.16
CA ALA A 18 -11.15 -12.51 -7.26
C ALA A 18 -11.86 -12.16 -5.94
N ARG A 19 -13.13 -11.76 -6.02
CA ARG A 19 -13.91 -11.31 -4.87
C ARG A 19 -14.17 -12.40 -3.84
N ASP A 20 -14.23 -13.66 -4.28
CA ASP A 20 -14.55 -14.81 -3.44
C ASP A 20 -13.34 -15.33 -2.66
N ILE A 21 -12.12 -15.11 -3.19
CA ILE A 21 -10.88 -15.61 -2.62
C ILE A 21 -9.85 -14.48 -2.38
N GLY A 22 -10.28 -13.24 -2.49
CA GLY A 22 -9.44 -12.07 -2.32
C GLY A 22 -9.08 -11.79 -0.87
N CYS A 23 -8.22 -10.79 -0.67
CA CYS A 23 -7.77 -10.34 0.63
C CYS A 23 -8.94 -9.90 1.51
N THR A 24 -8.99 -10.40 2.73
CA THR A 24 -10.01 -10.06 3.74
C THR A 24 -10.07 -8.55 4.01
N LEU A 25 -8.94 -7.86 3.97
CA LEU A 25 -8.87 -6.40 4.16
C LEU A 25 -9.73 -5.65 3.14
N ALA A 26 -9.61 -5.99 1.86
CA ALA A 26 -10.36 -5.32 0.80
C ALA A 26 -11.84 -5.75 0.80
N ALA A 27 -12.11 -7.02 1.10
CA ALA A 27 -13.46 -7.57 1.07
C ALA A 27 -14.31 -7.09 2.25
N LEU A 28 -13.75 -7.01 3.44
CA LEU A 28 -14.49 -6.79 4.69
C LEU A 28 -14.21 -5.45 5.36
N GLY A 29 -13.26 -4.65 4.84
CA GLY A 29 -12.86 -3.40 5.48
C GLY A 29 -14.00 -2.44 5.76
N GLY A 30 -14.94 -2.31 4.83
CA GLY A 30 -16.13 -1.47 4.99
C GLY A 30 -17.13 -2.03 6.00
N ASP A 31 -17.28 -3.34 6.06
CA ASP A 31 -18.18 -4.00 7.00
C ASP A 31 -17.61 -4.13 8.41
N ALA A 32 -16.28 -4.12 8.55
CA ALA A 32 -15.62 -4.22 9.84
C ALA A 32 -16.03 -3.10 10.80
N THR A 33 -16.36 -1.91 10.28
CA THR A 33 -16.79 -0.78 11.09
C THR A 33 -18.11 -1.02 11.84
N ARG A 34 -18.92 -1.95 11.36
CA ARG A 34 -20.24 -2.30 11.93
C ARG A 34 -20.18 -3.54 12.83
N GLN A 35 -19.01 -4.14 12.95
CA GLN A 35 -18.83 -5.36 13.71
C GLN A 35 -18.58 -5.07 15.20
N PRO A 36 -18.82 -6.04 16.09
CA PRO A 36 -18.46 -5.93 17.50
C PRO A 36 -16.97 -5.66 17.69
N GLU A 37 -16.61 -5.07 18.82
CA GLU A 37 -15.24 -4.71 19.16
C GLU A 37 -14.26 -5.90 19.03
N ALA A 38 -14.67 -7.09 19.45
CA ALA A 38 -13.83 -8.30 19.34
C ALA A 38 -13.43 -8.59 17.88
N VAL A 39 -14.33 -8.42 16.93
CA VAL A 39 -14.06 -8.61 15.50
C VAL A 39 -13.15 -7.49 14.97
N ARG A 40 -13.39 -6.26 15.39
CA ARG A 40 -12.57 -5.11 15.02
C ARG A 40 -11.14 -5.24 15.56
N THR A 41 -10.98 -5.75 16.76
CA THR A 41 -9.67 -6.03 17.36
C THR A 41 -8.92 -7.11 16.59
N ALA A 42 -9.59 -8.17 16.17
CA ALA A 42 -8.99 -9.21 15.34
C ALA A 42 -8.57 -8.68 13.97
N PHE A 43 -9.34 -7.80 13.38
CA PHE A 43 -9.02 -7.15 12.12
C PHE A 43 -7.78 -6.26 12.24
N GLU A 44 -7.70 -5.47 13.30
CA GLU A 44 -6.52 -4.65 13.63
C GLU A 44 -5.27 -5.51 13.79
N ALA A 45 -5.37 -6.62 14.50
CA ALA A 45 -4.26 -7.55 14.68
C ALA A 45 -3.76 -8.11 13.34
N GLY A 46 -4.67 -8.38 12.41
CA GLY A 46 -4.32 -8.81 11.05
C GLY A 46 -3.55 -7.74 10.28
N ILE A 47 -3.96 -6.48 10.38
CA ILE A 47 -3.24 -5.35 9.79
C ILE A 47 -1.84 -5.22 10.37
N GLU A 48 -1.71 -5.26 11.69
CA GLU A 48 -0.41 -5.19 12.38
C GLU A 48 0.54 -6.29 11.92
N LYS A 49 0.04 -7.52 11.81
CA LYS A 49 0.84 -8.64 11.34
C LYS A 49 1.33 -8.44 9.91
N LEU A 50 0.48 -7.95 9.03
CA LEU A 50 0.87 -7.66 7.66
C LEU A 50 1.92 -6.54 7.58
N LEU A 51 1.77 -5.50 8.38
CA LEU A 51 2.77 -4.44 8.49
C LEU A 51 4.12 -4.97 8.97
N GLU A 52 4.14 -5.83 9.96
CA GLU A 52 5.37 -6.48 10.45
C GLU A 52 6.07 -7.25 9.33
N ILE A 53 5.32 -7.99 8.53
CA ILE A 53 5.86 -8.75 7.41
C ILE A 53 6.45 -7.81 6.35
N LEU A 54 5.74 -6.75 5.99
CA LEU A 54 6.19 -5.78 4.99
C LEU A 54 7.45 -5.03 5.44
N VAL A 55 7.52 -4.63 6.70
CA VAL A 55 8.67 -3.90 7.25
C VAL A 55 9.95 -4.73 7.26
N ARG A 56 9.86 -6.05 7.26
CA ARG A 56 11.01 -6.96 7.13
C ARG A 56 11.65 -6.94 5.75
N ASP A 57 10.95 -6.41 4.75
CA ASP A 57 11.50 -6.29 3.41
C ASP A 57 12.67 -5.28 3.39
N SER A 58 13.77 -5.69 2.80
CA SER A 58 15.00 -4.90 2.76
C SER A 58 14.84 -3.58 2.00
N THR A 59 13.93 -3.52 1.04
CA THR A 59 13.66 -2.28 0.29
C THR A 59 13.03 -1.21 1.17
N LEU A 60 12.16 -1.59 2.10
CA LEU A 60 11.55 -0.67 3.05
C LEU A 60 12.52 -0.28 4.17
N SER A 61 13.34 -1.21 4.62
CA SER A 61 14.27 -0.98 5.73
C SER A 61 15.56 -0.27 5.34
N ARG A 62 15.92 -0.22 4.06
CA ARG A 62 17.16 0.42 3.58
C ARG A 62 17.22 1.92 3.81
N SER A 63 16.12 2.58 4.00
CA SER A 63 16.03 4.03 3.84
C SER A 63 15.70 4.76 5.12
N GLY A 64 16.13 4.25 6.27
CA GLY A 64 15.96 4.97 7.50
C GLY A 64 15.65 4.08 8.70
N SER A 65 15.02 4.67 9.71
CA SER A 65 14.66 3.99 10.94
C SER A 65 13.53 2.98 10.72
N PRO A 66 13.37 2.00 11.64
CA PRO A 66 12.21 1.11 11.63
C PRO A 66 10.86 1.84 11.63
N GLU A 67 10.81 2.99 12.28
CA GLU A 67 9.61 3.85 12.32
C GLU A 67 9.27 4.41 10.94
N GLN A 68 10.27 4.86 10.20
CA GLN A 68 10.08 5.34 8.83
C GLN A 68 9.65 4.22 7.89
N ALA A 69 10.20 3.02 8.05
CA ALA A 69 9.78 1.84 7.29
C ALA A 69 8.30 1.52 7.56
N ARG A 70 7.87 1.59 8.81
CA ARG A 70 6.48 1.39 9.19
C ARG A 70 5.54 2.42 8.56
N ILE A 71 5.91 3.69 8.60
CA ILE A 71 5.13 4.78 7.98
C ILE A 71 4.94 4.52 6.49
N ARG A 72 6.02 4.16 5.79
CA ARG A 72 5.96 3.87 4.35
C ARG A 72 5.11 2.65 4.06
N ALA A 73 5.28 1.57 4.82
CA ALA A 73 4.48 0.35 4.66
C ALA A 73 2.99 0.63 4.86
N LEU A 74 2.65 1.38 5.90
CA LEU A 74 1.27 1.75 6.20
C LEU A 74 0.66 2.59 5.08
N ALA A 75 1.36 3.60 4.59
CA ALA A 75 0.89 4.45 3.49
C ALA A 75 0.64 3.63 2.21
N MET A 76 1.55 2.73 1.87
CA MET A 76 1.41 1.86 0.69
C MET A 76 0.26 0.87 0.85
N LEU A 77 0.12 0.28 2.02
CA LEU A 77 -0.96 -0.68 2.28
C LEU A 77 -2.34 -0.03 2.20
N VAL A 78 -2.51 1.15 2.80
CA VAL A 78 -3.78 1.90 2.72
C VAL A 78 -4.09 2.26 1.27
N GLN A 79 -3.12 2.70 0.51
CA GLN A 79 -3.29 3.01 -0.91
C GLN A 79 -3.68 1.76 -1.71
N ALA A 80 -3.04 0.63 -1.46
CA ALA A 80 -3.32 -0.62 -2.14
C ALA A 80 -4.75 -1.11 -1.85
N VAL A 81 -5.14 -1.12 -0.59
CA VAL A 81 -6.49 -1.54 -0.17
C VAL A 81 -7.54 -0.60 -0.74
N GLY A 82 -7.30 0.71 -0.66
CA GLY A 82 -8.20 1.73 -1.22
C GLY A 82 -8.37 1.58 -2.73
N ALA A 83 -7.31 1.28 -3.45
CA ALA A 83 -7.35 1.05 -4.89
C ALA A 83 -8.27 -0.12 -5.25
N ILE A 84 -8.15 -1.24 -4.54
CA ILE A 84 -9.01 -2.41 -4.76
C ILE A 84 -10.47 -2.10 -4.43
N VAL A 85 -10.74 -1.48 -3.30
CA VAL A 85 -12.09 -1.13 -2.88
C VAL A 85 -12.76 -0.18 -3.88
N MET A 86 -12.06 0.87 -4.27
CA MET A 86 -12.58 1.86 -5.21
C MET A 86 -12.77 1.28 -6.61
N SER A 87 -11.83 0.48 -7.09
CA SER A 87 -11.94 -0.17 -8.39
C SER A 87 -13.14 -1.13 -8.42
N ARG A 88 -13.34 -1.91 -7.36
CA ARG A 88 -14.51 -2.82 -7.23
C ARG A 88 -15.84 -2.07 -7.15
N ALA A 89 -15.83 -0.83 -6.70
CA ALA A 89 -17.02 0.01 -6.66
C ALA A 89 -17.43 0.52 -8.05
N CYS A 90 -16.54 0.48 -9.02
CA CYS A 90 -16.83 0.80 -10.42
C CYS A 90 -17.32 -0.45 -11.15
N PRO A 91 -18.11 -0.29 -12.25
CA PRO A 91 -18.41 -1.41 -13.13
C PRO A 91 -17.15 -2.11 -13.65
N ASP A 92 -17.22 -3.42 -13.89
CA ASP A 92 -16.07 -4.24 -14.25
C ASP A 92 -15.40 -3.81 -15.56
N ASP A 93 -16.17 -3.24 -16.49
CA ASP A 93 -15.71 -2.74 -17.79
C ASP A 93 -15.39 -1.25 -17.79
N SER A 94 -15.45 -0.60 -16.64
CA SER A 94 -15.18 0.84 -16.53
C SER A 94 -13.69 1.12 -16.77
N PRO A 95 -13.35 2.09 -17.67
CA PRO A 95 -11.97 2.55 -17.80
C PRO A 95 -11.39 3.10 -16.49
N LEU A 96 -12.22 3.72 -15.64
CA LEU A 96 -11.79 4.22 -14.35
C LEU A 96 -11.37 3.10 -13.40
N ALA A 97 -12.06 1.96 -13.42
CA ALA A 97 -11.69 0.80 -12.61
C ALA A 97 -10.25 0.34 -12.90
N GLU A 98 -9.85 0.32 -14.17
CA GLU A 98 -8.49 -0.04 -14.59
C GLU A 98 -7.49 1.08 -14.28
N GLU A 99 -7.86 2.32 -14.54
CA GLU A 99 -7.01 3.49 -14.26
C GLU A 99 -6.63 3.57 -12.78
N ILE A 100 -7.56 3.33 -11.86
CA ILE A 100 -7.30 3.29 -10.42
C ILE A 100 -6.20 2.27 -10.10
N LEU A 101 -6.31 1.07 -10.64
CA LEU A 101 -5.32 0.01 -10.40
C LEU A 101 -3.94 0.38 -10.97
N GLU A 102 -3.90 0.89 -12.19
CA GLU A 102 -2.64 1.25 -12.86
C GLU A 102 -1.93 2.41 -12.15
N VAL A 103 -2.66 3.46 -11.83
CA VAL A 103 -2.09 4.65 -11.16
C VAL A 103 -1.58 4.30 -9.77
N CYS A 104 -2.36 3.58 -8.98
CA CYS A 104 -1.95 3.23 -7.61
C CYS A 104 -0.80 2.22 -7.60
N ARG A 105 -0.83 1.21 -8.48
CA ARG A 105 0.28 0.27 -8.62
C ARG A 105 1.58 0.99 -8.99
N ALA A 106 1.55 1.85 -9.98
CA ALA A 106 2.72 2.60 -10.41
C ALA A 106 3.26 3.51 -9.30
N ALA A 107 2.39 4.17 -8.55
CA ALA A 107 2.79 5.03 -7.44
C ALA A 107 3.46 4.23 -6.31
N ILE A 108 2.90 3.08 -5.94
CA ILE A 108 3.47 2.22 -4.91
C ILE A 108 4.82 1.67 -5.34
N LEU A 109 4.91 1.11 -6.54
CA LEU A 109 6.16 0.53 -7.07
C LEU A 109 7.23 1.61 -7.26
N GLY A 110 6.85 2.80 -7.68
CA GLY A 110 7.74 3.96 -7.77
C GLY A 110 8.30 4.37 -6.41
N SER A 111 7.48 4.36 -5.38
CA SER A 111 7.92 4.65 -4.01
C SER A 111 8.91 3.62 -3.48
N LEU A 112 8.76 2.35 -3.84
CA LEU A 112 9.69 1.28 -3.45
C LEU A 112 11.02 1.38 -4.19
N GLY A 113 11.01 1.82 -5.43
CA GLY A 113 12.21 2.00 -6.25
C GLY A 113 12.94 3.31 -6.02
N SER A 114 12.27 4.35 -5.47
CA SER A 114 12.91 5.60 -5.16
C SER A 114 13.67 5.50 -3.85
N ARG A 115 14.96 5.92 -3.90
CA ARG A 115 15.64 6.33 -2.68
C ARG A 115 14.78 7.42 -2.03
N PRO A 116 14.64 7.46 -0.70
CA PRO A 116 14.15 8.66 -0.07
C PRO A 116 15.03 9.79 -0.60
N ALA A 117 14.40 10.88 -1.00
CA ALA A 117 15.15 12.06 -1.33
C ALA A 117 16.10 12.29 -0.16
N ALA A 118 17.39 12.06 -0.39
CA ALA A 118 18.40 12.67 0.44
C ALA A 118 17.91 14.11 0.54
N ASN A 119 17.75 14.64 1.75
CA ASN A 119 17.56 16.05 1.91
C ASN A 119 18.64 16.70 1.06
N GLU A 120 18.31 16.98 -0.17
CA GLU A 120 19.03 17.98 -0.89
C GLU A 120 18.72 19.25 -0.13
N HIS A 121 19.50 19.43 0.89
CA HIS A 121 19.72 20.74 1.43
C HIS A 121 20.06 21.57 0.20
N PRO A 122 19.26 22.56 -0.15
CA PRO A 122 19.72 23.51 -1.15
C PRO A 122 20.78 24.37 -0.50
N ASP A 123 21.90 23.76 -0.20
CA ASP A 123 23.15 24.45 -0.18
C ASP A 123 23.55 24.60 -1.64
N ALA A 124 22.68 25.24 -2.35
CA ALA A 124 23.04 25.89 -3.55
C ALA A 124 24.15 26.83 -3.15
N GLY A 125 25.38 26.46 -3.48
CA GLY A 125 26.48 27.32 -3.35
C GLY A 125 26.13 28.70 -3.87
N LEU A 126 25.79 29.58 -2.97
CA LEU A 126 25.99 30.97 -3.19
C LEU A 126 27.49 31.11 -3.27
N GLU A 127 27.98 30.94 -4.48
CA GLU A 127 29.32 31.37 -4.79
C GLU A 127 29.37 32.86 -4.46
N PRO A 128 30.16 33.31 -3.51
CA PRO A 128 30.41 34.73 -3.36
C PRO A 128 31.15 35.21 -4.57
N THR A 129 30.54 36.09 -5.32
CA THR A 129 31.25 36.88 -6.33
C THR A 129 32.30 37.74 -5.68
#